data_d9b78555b700640d2d99b0715046beea
#
_entry.id   d9b78555b700640d2d99b0715046beea
#
_cell.length_a   1.000
_cell.length_b   1.000
_cell.length_c   1.000
_cell.angle_alpha   90.00
_cell.angle_beta   90.00
_cell.angle_gamma   90.00
#
_symmetry.space_group_name_H-M   'P 1'
#
loop_
_entity.id
_entity.type
_entity.pdbx_description
1 polymer ?
#
loop_
_entity_poly.entity_id
_entity_poly.type
_entity_poly.pdbx_seq_one_letter_code
_entity_poly.pdbx_strand_id
1 'polypeptide(L)' 'MVGTYYASPSPGSSSFVEIGAEVKAGQTLCIIEAMKMMNQIESDRTGRVTAILAANGEPVEFGQPLFIIE' A
#
# COMPACT_ATOMS: atom_id res chain seq x y z
N MET A 1 -10.69 -6.76 -11.97
CA MET A 1 -9.42 -6.30 -11.41
C MET A 1 -9.41 -4.79 -11.31
N VAL A 2 -8.95 -4.26 -10.19
CA VAL A 2 -8.94 -2.82 -9.99
C VAL A 2 -7.63 -2.21 -10.44
N GLY A 3 -6.48 -2.81 -10.10
CA GLY A 3 -5.22 -2.23 -10.49
C GLY A 3 -4.03 -3.06 -10.08
N THR A 4 -2.86 -2.41 -10.08
CA THR A 4 -1.60 -3.05 -9.75
C THR A 4 -1.03 -2.38 -8.49
N TYR A 5 -0.59 -3.19 -7.55
CA TYR A 5 -0.02 -2.73 -6.29
C TYR A 5 1.45 -2.37 -6.45
N TYR A 6 1.84 -1.21 -5.94
CA TYR A 6 3.25 -0.80 -5.88
C TYR A 6 3.56 -0.36 -4.45
N ALA A 7 4.61 -0.94 -3.88
CA ALA A 7 5.01 -0.65 -2.51
C ALA A 7 5.82 0.64 -2.39
N SER A 8 6.27 1.19 -3.51
CA SER A 8 7.14 2.37 -3.52
C SER A 8 6.72 3.30 -4.65
N PRO A 9 7.18 4.58 -4.63
CA PRO A 9 6.79 5.55 -5.65
C PRO A 9 7.36 5.25 -7.03
N SER A 10 8.46 4.51 -7.11
CA SER A 10 9.06 4.15 -8.38
C SER A 10 9.95 2.94 -8.20
N PRO A 11 10.28 2.21 -9.29
CA PRO A 11 11.19 1.08 -9.21
C PRO A 11 12.54 1.50 -8.60
N GLY A 12 13.03 0.72 -7.67
CA GLY A 12 14.29 0.99 -7.01
C GLY A 12 14.22 1.94 -5.84
N SER A 13 13.07 2.56 -5.59
CA SER A 13 12.87 3.42 -4.43
C SER A 13 12.53 2.59 -3.21
N SER A 14 12.75 3.17 -2.02
CA SER A 14 12.36 2.51 -0.77
C SER A 14 10.84 2.40 -0.68
N SER A 15 10.37 1.31 -0.08
CA SER A 15 8.94 1.14 0.18
C SER A 15 8.42 2.23 1.09
N PHE A 16 7.14 2.60 0.91
CA PHE A 16 6.51 3.58 1.79
C PHE A 16 6.50 3.11 3.23
N VAL A 17 6.21 1.82 3.45
CA VAL A 17 6.18 1.22 4.79
C VAL A 17 6.71 -0.20 4.72
N GLU A 18 7.09 -0.72 5.88
CA GLU A 18 7.55 -2.10 6.03
C GLU A 18 6.87 -2.71 7.25
N ILE A 19 6.91 -4.03 7.38
CA ILE A 19 6.38 -4.70 8.56
C ILE A 19 7.13 -4.18 9.77
N GLY A 20 6.38 -3.76 10.79
CA GLY A 20 6.92 -3.14 11.99
C GLY A 20 6.92 -1.62 11.96
N ALA A 21 6.64 -1.00 10.82
CA ALA A 21 6.63 0.44 10.71
C ALA A 21 5.41 1.03 11.44
N GLU A 22 5.62 2.17 12.09
CA GLU A 22 4.51 2.91 12.68
C GLU A 22 3.96 3.88 11.65
N VAL A 23 2.65 3.93 11.54
CA VAL A 23 1.98 4.79 10.58
C VAL A 23 0.93 5.65 11.28
N LYS A 24 0.64 6.79 10.67
CA LYS A 24 -0.39 7.69 11.16
C LYS A 24 -1.52 7.76 10.15
N ALA A 25 -2.72 8.06 10.63
CA ALA A 25 -3.85 8.27 9.74
C ALA A 25 -3.49 9.34 8.70
N GLY A 26 -3.77 9.07 7.43
CA GLY A 26 -3.42 9.95 6.32
C GLY A 26 -2.05 9.70 5.71
N GLN A 27 -1.23 8.85 6.32
CA GLN A 27 0.09 8.53 5.77
C GLN A 27 -0.05 7.59 4.59
N THR A 28 0.71 7.86 3.51
CA THR A 28 0.68 7.01 2.31
C THR A 28 1.29 5.65 2.62
N LEU A 29 0.56 4.58 2.26
CA LEU A 29 1.00 3.21 2.47
C LEU A 29 1.49 2.55 1.19
N CYS A 30 0.87 2.85 0.07
CA CYS A 30 1.22 2.24 -1.20
C CYS A 30 0.59 3.03 -2.34
N ILE A 31 0.85 2.58 -3.57
CA ILE A 31 0.23 3.15 -4.76
C ILE A 31 -0.49 2.03 -5.50
N ILE A 32 -1.69 2.30 -5.95
CA ILE A 32 -2.44 1.41 -6.84
C ILE A 32 -2.54 2.10 -8.18
N GLU A 33 -1.96 1.48 -9.20
CA GLU A 33 -2.11 1.97 -10.56
C GLU A 33 -3.33 1.33 -11.19
N ALA A 34 -4.28 2.15 -11.60
CA ALA A 34 -5.49 1.68 -12.23
C ALA A 34 -5.90 2.69 -13.30
N MET A 35 -6.28 2.19 -14.48
CA MET A 35 -6.79 3.04 -15.57
C MET A 35 -5.83 4.20 -15.90
N LYS A 36 -4.53 3.89 -15.93
CA LYS A 36 -3.44 4.84 -16.22
C LYS A 36 -3.30 5.94 -15.17
N MET A 37 -3.86 5.74 -14.00
CA MET A 37 -3.74 6.69 -12.89
C MET A 37 -3.03 6.05 -11.72
N MET A 38 -2.17 6.83 -11.06
CA MET A 38 -1.45 6.38 -9.87
C MET A 38 -2.18 6.92 -8.66
N ASN A 39 -2.81 6.03 -7.90
CA ASN A 39 -3.60 6.43 -6.74
C ASN A 39 -2.84 6.11 -5.47
N GLN A 40 -2.60 7.13 -4.64
CA GLN A 40 -1.96 6.92 -3.35
C GLN A 40 -3.00 6.43 -2.36
N ILE A 41 -2.67 5.34 -1.69
CA ILE A 41 -3.55 4.75 -0.67
C ILE A 41 -3.00 5.15 0.69
N GLU A 42 -3.85 5.77 1.48
CA GLU A 42 -3.46 6.32 2.78
C GLU A 42 -4.05 5.48 3.90
N SER A 43 -3.35 5.46 5.03
CA SER A 43 -3.84 4.76 6.21
C SER A 43 -5.08 5.47 6.77
N ASP A 44 -6.08 4.68 7.15
CA ASP A 44 -7.29 5.22 7.79
C ASP A 44 -7.16 5.22 9.31
N ARG A 45 -6.01 4.81 9.84
CA ARG A 45 -5.78 4.75 11.29
C ARG A 45 -4.31 4.91 11.62
N THR A 46 -4.06 5.23 12.88
CA THR A 46 -2.71 5.28 13.44
C THR A 46 -2.42 3.94 14.11
N GLY A 47 -1.25 3.37 13.84
CA GLY A 47 -0.87 2.10 14.41
C GLY A 47 0.42 1.58 13.83
N ARG A 48 0.61 0.26 13.91
CA ARG A 48 1.80 -0.40 13.40
C ARG A 48 1.41 -1.41 12.34
N VAL A 49 2.17 -1.45 11.24
CA VAL A 49 1.97 -2.43 10.18
C VAL A 49 2.46 -3.78 10.68
N THR A 50 1.56 -4.74 10.82
CA THR A 50 1.91 -6.07 11.29
C THR A 50 1.97 -7.09 10.15
N ALA A 51 1.32 -6.79 9.02
CA ALA A 51 1.41 -7.65 7.84
C ALA A 51 1.18 -6.83 6.58
N ILE A 52 1.84 -7.23 5.51
CA ILE A 52 1.63 -6.68 4.18
C ILE A 52 1.19 -7.85 3.31
N LEU A 53 -0.03 -7.79 2.79
CA LEU A 53 -0.70 -8.92 2.15
C LEU A 53 -0.61 -8.91 0.63
N ALA A 54 -0.01 -7.88 0.05
CA ALA A 54 0.18 -7.79 -1.39
C ALA A 54 1.66 -7.66 -1.69
N ALA A 55 2.06 -8.12 -2.87
CA ALA A 55 3.44 -8.02 -3.31
C ALA A 55 3.55 -6.99 -4.41
N ASN A 56 4.70 -6.33 -4.47
CA ASN A 56 4.96 -5.28 -5.46
C ASN A 56 4.76 -5.82 -6.88
N GLY A 57 3.98 -5.13 -7.69
CA GLY A 57 3.71 -5.53 -9.05
C GLY A 57 2.56 -6.51 -9.21
N GLU A 58 1.89 -6.90 -8.13
CA GLU A 58 0.77 -7.84 -8.22
C GLU A 58 -0.53 -7.13 -8.53
N PRO A 59 -1.45 -7.81 -9.26
CA PRO A 59 -2.79 -7.27 -9.43
C PRO A 59 -3.58 -7.35 -8.13
N VAL A 60 -4.40 -6.33 -7.90
CA VAL A 60 -5.26 -6.28 -6.71
C VAL A 60 -6.68 -5.97 -7.11
N GLU A 61 -7.61 -6.37 -6.26
CA GLU A 61 -9.04 -6.25 -6.51
C GLU A 61 -9.67 -5.30 -5.51
N PHE A 62 -10.84 -4.78 -5.85
CA PHE A 62 -11.61 -3.94 -4.94
C PHE A 62 -11.98 -4.74 -3.69
N GLY A 63 -11.75 -4.15 -2.53
CA GLY A 63 -12.06 -4.81 -1.25
C GLY A 63 -11.01 -5.80 -0.77
N GLN A 64 -9.95 -6.02 -1.53
CA GLN A 64 -8.89 -6.94 -1.12
C GLN A 64 -8.08 -6.32 0.02
N PRO A 65 -7.84 -7.07 1.11
CA PRO A 65 -6.98 -6.56 2.18
C PRO A 65 -5.55 -6.42 1.69
N LEU A 66 -4.91 -5.30 1.99
CA LEU A 66 -3.52 -5.04 1.60
C LEU A 66 -2.58 -4.99 2.79
N PHE A 67 -3.06 -4.49 3.92
CA PHE A 67 -2.24 -4.33 5.12
C PHE A 67 -3.05 -4.70 6.35
N ILE A 68 -2.34 -5.14 7.40
CA ILE A 68 -2.92 -5.23 8.73
C ILE A 68 -2.21 -4.21 9.60
N ILE A 69 -2.98 -3.33 10.22
CA ILE A 69 -2.45 -2.28 11.09
C ILE A 69 -3.08 -2.45 12.46
N GLU A 70 -2.25 -2.56 13.49
CA GLU A 70 -2.71 -2.75 14.86
C GLU A 70 -2.25 -1.64 15.80
#